data_6d97f19625d1e441cdbe0b2902d1c8de
#
_entry.id   6d97f19625d1e441cdbe0b2902d1c8de
#
_cell.length_a   1.000
_cell.length_b   1.000
_cell.length_c   1.000
_cell.angle_alpha   90.00
_cell.angle_beta   90.00
_cell.angle_gamma   90.00
#
_symmetry.space_group_name_H-M   'P 1'
#
loop_
_entity.id
_entity.type
_entity.pdbx_description
1 polymer ?
#
loop_
_entity_poly.entity_id
_entity_poly.type
_entity_poly.pdbx_seq_one_letter_code
_entity_poly.pdbx_strand_id
1 'polypeptide(L)'
;MTQHTLHAFTDDALGTDDATALAERLQRGDISTTDATEAAIARLQRVNPTLNGLVLDTYVEARERANNKHFEGFFAGVPSLIKDNIDLRGLPTGHGSAAVGGKPMKTTSVLAKQYLAQGFNLLGKTTLPAFGFTASTEMAHAPATRNPWHLNHSAGGSSGGSAALVAAGAVPIAHGNDGGGSIRIPAAVCGLVGLKSTRGRLVTQEAAKALPVNIISDGVLTRTVRDTANFFAEAEKYYRNSKLPAVGHVTGPGKQRLRIGLM
;
A
#
# COMPACT_ATOMS: atom_id res chain seq x y z
N MET A 1 1.50 -21.37 25.12
CA MET A 1 2.05 -21.30 23.74
C MET A 1 2.00 -19.83 23.31
N THR A 2 3.14 -19.21 23.13
CA THR A 2 3.20 -17.82 22.63
C THR A 2 2.65 -17.82 21.21
N GLN A 3 1.58 -17.04 20.99
CA GLN A 3 0.99 -16.88 19.67
C GLN A 3 1.98 -16.10 18.78
N HIS A 4 2.69 -16.80 17.89
CA HIS A 4 3.69 -16.18 17.02
C HIS A 4 3.07 -15.45 15.82
N THR A 5 1.83 -15.76 15.48
CA THR A 5 1.09 -15.21 14.33
C THR A 5 0.09 -14.16 14.79
N LEU A 6 0.00 -13.05 14.07
CA LEU A 6 -0.98 -11.98 14.33
C LEU A 6 -1.71 -11.57 13.05
N HIS A 7 -3.04 -11.63 13.07
CA HIS A 7 -3.88 -11.16 11.98
C HIS A 7 -5.08 -10.35 12.49
N ALA A 8 -5.67 -9.57 11.59
CA ALA A 8 -6.81 -8.71 11.86
C ALA A 8 -8.13 -9.22 11.26
N PHE A 9 -8.11 -10.35 10.57
CA PHE A 9 -9.32 -10.91 9.95
C PHE A 9 -10.39 -11.23 11.03
N THR A 10 -11.59 -10.73 10.79
CA THR A 10 -12.78 -10.94 11.62
C THR A 10 -14.02 -10.73 10.76
N ASP A 11 -15.17 -11.12 11.27
CA ASP A 11 -16.47 -10.90 10.65
C ASP A 11 -16.92 -9.45 10.90
N ASP A 12 -16.33 -8.54 10.13
CA ASP A 12 -16.63 -7.10 10.09
C ASP A 12 -16.90 -6.66 8.64
N ALA A 13 -17.07 -5.36 8.40
CA ALA A 13 -17.35 -4.83 7.06
C ALA A 13 -16.32 -5.21 6.00
N LEU A 14 -15.05 -5.45 6.38
CA LEU A 14 -14.01 -5.89 5.47
C LEU A 14 -13.98 -7.41 5.26
N GLY A 15 -14.41 -8.21 6.24
CA GLY A 15 -14.34 -9.67 6.17
C GLY A 15 -12.95 -10.19 5.78
N THR A 16 -12.92 -11.05 4.78
CA THR A 16 -11.67 -11.53 4.13
C THR A 16 -11.49 -10.99 2.72
N ASP A 17 -12.29 -10.00 2.32
CA ASP A 17 -12.30 -9.44 0.98
C ASP A 17 -10.94 -8.86 0.59
N ASP A 18 -10.57 -9.05 -0.67
CA ASP A 18 -9.49 -8.28 -1.29
C ASP A 18 -10.00 -6.87 -1.72
N ALA A 19 -9.12 -6.01 -2.22
CA ALA A 19 -9.50 -4.64 -2.54
C ALA A 19 -10.56 -4.56 -3.64
N THR A 20 -10.52 -5.48 -4.60
CA THR A 20 -11.49 -5.55 -5.70
C THR A 20 -12.88 -5.94 -5.20
N ALA A 21 -12.99 -7.01 -4.40
CA ALA A 21 -14.27 -7.43 -3.83
C ALA A 21 -14.87 -6.36 -2.91
N LEU A 22 -14.03 -5.71 -2.12
CA LEU A 22 -14.46 -4.61 -1.25
C LEU A 22 -14.98 -3.42 -2.07
N ALA A 23 -14.27 -3.05 -3.15
CA ALA A 23 -14.71 -1.99 -4.06
C ALA A 23 -16.08 -2.32 -4.69
N GLU A 24 -16.29 -3.56 -5.13
CA GLU A 24 -17.55 -4.01 -5.69
C GLU A 24 -18.71 -3.93 -4.67
N ARG A 25 -18.46 -4.31 -3.40
CA ARG A 25 -19.48 -4.22 -2.32
C ARG A 25 -19.82 -2.77 -2.00
N LEU A 26 -18.82 -1.89 -1.95
CA LEU A 26 -19.03 -0.43 -1.75
C LEU A 26 -19.85 0.18 -2.91
N GLN A 27 -19.53 -0.19 -4.15
CA GLN A 27 -20.25 0.30 -5.33
C GLN A 27 -21.72 -0.16 -5.38
N ARG A 28 -22.00 -1.38 -4.91
CA ARG A 28 -23.38 -1.89 -4.81
C ARG A 28 -24.14 -1.36 -3.61
N GLY A 29 -23.46 -0.70 -2.66
CA GLY A 29 -24.06 -0.26 -1.40
C GLY A 29 -24.31 -1.38 -0.38
N ASP A 30 -23.67 -2.54 -0.55
CA ASP A 30 -23.75 -3.67 0.41
C ASP A 30 -23.12 -3.28 1.76
N ILE A 31 -22.15 -2.37 1.74
CA ILE A 31 -21.53 -1.72 2.89
C ILE A 31 -21.32 -0.24 2.60
N SER A 32 -21.27 0.59 3.64
CA SER A 32 -20.94 2.00 3.48
C SER A 32 -19.42 2.23 3.56
N THR A 33 -18.97 3.34 2.99
CA THR A 33 -17.57 3.79 3.15
C THR A 33 -17.21 4.02 4.62
N THR A 34 -18.17 4.46 5.43
CA THR A 34 -18.00 4.63 6.88
C THR A 34 -17.75 3.28 7.55
N ASP A 35 -18.56 2.25 7.26
CA ASP A 35 -18.39 0.92 7.85
C ASP A 35 -17.01 0.32 7.47
N ALA A 36 -16.62 0.43 6.20
CA ALA A 36 -15.33 -0.04 5.72
C ALA A 36 -14.17 0.70 6.39
N THR A 37 -14.30 2.02 6.58
CA THR A 37 -13.29 2.86 7.24
C THR A 37 -13.15 2.50 8.71
N GLU A 38 -14.25 2.38 9.46
CA GLU A 38 -14.22 2.03 10.88
C GLU A 38 -13.66 0.63 11.11
N ALA A 39 -14.04 -0.34 10.29
CA ALA A 39 -13.50 -1.69 10.38
C ALA A 39 -11.98 -1.70 10.15
N ALA A 40 -11.48 -0.97 9.14
CA ALA A 40 -10.05 -0.87 8.88
C ALA A 40 -9.30 -0.17 10.01
N ILE A 41 -9.85 0.91 10.58
CA ILE A 41 -9.27 1.61 11.74
C ILE A 41 -9.20 0.68 12.95
N ALA A 42 -10.29 -0.04 13.27
CA ALA A 42 -10.31 -0.99 14.37
C ALA A 42 -9.27 -2.10 14.20
N ARG A 43 -9.11 -2.62 12.97
CA ARG A 43 -8.08 -3.60 12.62
C ARG A 43 -6.67 -3.05 12.80
N LEU A 44 -6.40 -1.84 12.30
CA LEU A 44 -5.11 -1.16 12.47
C LEU A 44 -4.77 -0.93 13.94
N GLN A 45 -5.72 -0.44 14.74
CA GLN A 45 -5.53 -0.21 16.17
C GLN A 45 -5.24 -1.51 16.94
N ARG A 46 -5.82 -2.63 16.51
CA ARG A 46 -5.59 -3.94 17.14
C ARG A 46 -4.20 -4.50 16.82
N VAL A 47 -3.71 -4.39 15.59
CA VAL A 47 -2.47 -5.08 15.20
C VAL A 47 -1.24 -4.17 15.20
N ASN A 48 -1.38 -2.86 14.99
CA ASN A 48 -0.24 -1.96 14.86
C ASN A 48 0.62 -1.85 16.12
N PRO A 49 0.09 -1.88 17.35
CA PRO A 49 0.93 -1.85 18.58
C PRO A 49 1.98 -2.98 18.64
N THR A 50 1.69 -4.11 17.98
CA THR A 50 2.60 -5.25 17.90
C THR A 50 3.43 -5.24 16.61
N LEU A 51 2.78 -4.95 15.45
CA LEU A 51 3.46 -5.03 14.14
C LEU A 51 4.34 -3.82 13.84
N ASN A 52 4.08 -2.65 14.42
CA ASN A 52 4.80 -1.40 14.14
C ASN A 52 4.87 -1.07 12.64
N GLY A 53 3.74 -1.23 11.94
CA GLY A 53 3.66 -1.01 10.49
C GLY A 53 3.16 0.36 10.07
N LEU A 54 2.49 1.10 10.98
CA LEU A 54 1.96 2.44 10.76
C LEU A 54 2.77 3.45 11.58
N VAL A 55 3.28 4.51 10.94
CA VAL A 55 4.06 5.57 11.59
C VAL A 55 3.25 6.82 11.84
N LEU A 56 2.22 7.07 11.03
CA LEU A 56 1.32 8.22 11.15
C LEU A 56 -0.08 7.77 10.74
N ASP A 57 -1.05 7.98 11.61
CA ASP A 57 -2.46 7.79 11.26
C ASP A 57 -3.12 9.11 10.83
N THR A 58 -4.18 8.97 10.04
CA THR A 58 -5.06 10.07 9.60
C THR A 58 -6.52 9.65 9.80
N TYR A 59 -6.81 9.02 10.94
CA TYR A 59 -8.12 8.43 11.22
C TYR A 59 -9.25 9.46 11.29
N VAL A 60 -8.95 10.64 11.85
CA VAL A 60 -9.95 11.73 11.94
C VAL A 60 -10.35 12.18 10.54
N GLU A 61 -9.36 12.52 9.71
CA GLU A 61 -9.58 12.98 8.34
C GLU A 61 -10.18 11.87 7.47
N ALA A 62 -9.83 10.60 7.74
CA ALA A 62 -10.41 9.47 7.01
C ALA A 62 -11.89 9.29 7.32
N ARG A 63 -12.30 9.46 8.58
CA ARG A 63 -13.71 9.48 9.01
C ARG A 63 -14.48 10.63 8.39
N GLU A 64 -13.92 11.83 8.40
CA GLU A 64 -14.52 13.00 7.77
C GLU A 64 -14.73 12.78 6.27
N ARG A 65 -13.73 12.22 5.58
CA ARG A 65 -13.87 11.86 4.16
C ARG A 65 -14.93 10.80 3.93
N ALA A 66 -14.97 9.75 4.76
CA ALA A 66 -15.95 8.68 4.63
C ALA A 66 -17.39 9.18 4.79
N ASN A 67 -17.60 10.15 5.68
CA ASN A 67 -18.94 10.73 5.95
C ASN A 67 -19.38 11.79 4.95
N ASN A 68 -18.43 12.58 4.42
CA ASN A 68 -18.75 13.83 3.73
C ASN A 68 -18.30 13.86 2.27
N LYS A 69 -17.49 12.89 1.82
CA LYS A 69 -16.92 12.90 0.48
C LYS A 69 -17.57 11.84 -0.41
N HIS A 70 -17.96 12.27 -1.61
CA HIS A 70 -18.20 11.32 -2.68
C HIS A 70 -16.83 10.86 -3.24
N PHE A 71 -16.53 9.55 -3.12
CA PHE A 71 -15.34 8.95 -3.69
C PHE A 71 -15.60 8.57 -5.15
N GLU A 72 -14.65 8.89 -6.01
CA GLU A 72 -14.68 8.52 -7.42
C GLU A 72 -13.52 7.59 -7.75
N GLY A 73 -13.70 6.72 -8.75
CA GLY A 73 -12.71 5.75 -9.19
C GLY A 73 -13.09 4.32 -8.86
N PHE A 74 -12.30 3.38 -9.35
CA PHE A 74 -12.57 1.96 -9.19
C PHE A 74 -12.55 1.51 -7.70
N PHE A 75 -11.59 2.03 -6.94
CA PHE A 75 -11.44 1.73 -5.52
C PHE A 75 -12.13 2.77 -4.61
N ALA A 76 -13.26 3.33 -5.08
CA ALA A 76 -13.99 4.37 -4.37
C ALA A 76 -14.32 3.97 -2.93
N GLY A 77 -13.73 4.66 -1.95
CA GLY A 77 -13.92 4.42 -0.53
C GLY A 77 -13.15 3.24 0.09
N VAL A 78 -12.39 2.48 -0.70
CA VAL A 78 -11.56 1.37 -0.18
C VAL A 78 -10.47 1.91 0.75
N PRO A 79 -10.37 1.41 2.00
CA PRO A 79 -9.32 1.81 2.93
C PRO A 79 -7.93 1.40 2.44
N SER A 80 -6.97 2.30 2.53
CA SER A 80 -5.60 2.06 2.11
C SER A 80 -4.58 2.85 2.91
N LEU A 81 -3.29 2.55 2.70
CA LEU A 81 -2.15 3.20 3.33
C LEU A 81 -1.10 3.60 2.29
N ILE A 82 -0.30 4.61 2.61
CA ILE A 82 0.78 5.05 1.74
C ILE A 82 2.12 5.03 2.49
N LYS A 83 3.20 4.66 1.82
CA LYS A 83 4.54 4.60 2.42
C LYS A 83 5.04 5.99 2.81
N ASP A 84 5.70 6.12 3.97
CA ASP A 84 6.13 7.41 4.54
C ASP A 84 7.37 8.01 3.87
N ASN A 85 7.52 7.80 2.58
CA ASN A 85 8.42 8.56 1.69
C ASN A 85 7.65 9.25 0.55
N ILE A 86 6.34 9.34 0.67
CA ILE A 86 5.45 10.00 -0.29
C ILE A 86 4.83 11.23 0.37
N ASP A 87 4.99 12.38 -0.28
CA ASP A 87 4.48 13.65 0.23
C ASP A 87 2.97 13.78 0.05
N LEU A 88 2.31 14.14 1.14
CA LEU A 88 0.92 14.52 1.21
C LEU A 88 0.82 15.91 1.84
N ARG A 89 0.14 16.84 1.19
CA ARG A 89 -0.05 18.19 1.72
C ARG A 89 -0.68 18.14 3.11
N GLY A 90 -0.08 18.88 4.04
CA GLY A 90 -0.55 18.98 5.42
C GLY A 90 -0.01 17.89 6.35
N LEU A 91 0.63 16.84 5.83
CA LEU A 91 1.22 15.76 6.63
C LEU A 91 2.75 15.79 6.53
N PRO A 92 3.47 15.40 7.59
CA PRO A 92 4.92 15.21 7.50
C PRO A 92 5.28 13.99 6.65
N THR A 93 6.51 13.99 6.13
CA THR A 93 7.14 12.83 5.49
C THR A 93 8.46 12.55 6.18
N GLY A 94 8.53 11.46 6.93
CA GLY A 94 9.65 11.17 7.83
C GLY A 94 10.79 10.38 7.20
N HIS A 95 10.56 9.71 6.06
CA HIS A 95 11.54 8.87 5.37
C HIS A 95 12.21 7.82 6.28
N GLY A 96 11.53 7.39 7.37
CA GLY A 96 12.07 6.42 8.32
C GLY A 96 13.26 6.92 9.14
N SER A 97 13.49 8.24 9.21
CA SER A 97 14.68 8.84 9.86
C SER A 97 14.30 9.97 10.81
N ALA A 98 14.83 9.91 12.03
CA ALA A 98 14.70 11.02 12.99
C ALA A 98 15.43 12.31 12.55
N ALA A 99 16.34 12.23 11.59
CA ALA A 99 17.03 13.40 11.05
C ALA A 99 16.12 14.25 10.12
N VAL A 100 15.01 13.68 9.65
CA VAL A 100 14.03 14.40 8.84
C VAL A 100 13.02 15.06 9.78
N GLY A 101 12.95 16.38 9.74
CA GLY A 101 12.04 17.16 10.60
C GLY A 101 10.57 16.88 10.25
N GLY A 102 9.71 16.80 11.28
CA GLY A 102 8.28 16.53 11.18
C GLY A 102 7.43 17.69 10.63
N LYS A 103 7.97 18.53 9.74
CA LYS A 103 7.21 19.65 9.14
C LYS A 103 6.21 19.15 8.10
N PRO A 104 4.96 19.63 8.17
CA PRO A 104 3.95 19.30 7.16
C PRO A 104 4.41 19.72 5.75
N MET A 105 4.18 18.83 4.78
CA MET A 105 4.49 19.08 3.38
C MET A 105 3.54 20.14 2.81
N LYS A 106 4.06 21.02 1.96
CA LYS A 106 3.28 22.10 1.33
C LYS A 106 2.44 21.60 0.15
N THR A 107 2.85 20.48 -0.46
CA THR A 107 2.24 19.94 -1.67
C THR A 107 2.06 18.42 -1.57
N THR A 108 1.08 17.90 -2.30
CA THR A 108 0.93 16.47 -2.55
C THR A 108 1.74 16.09 -3.79
N SER A 109 2.57 15.06 -3.68
CA SER A 109 3.39 14.57 -4.79
C SER A 109 2.55 14.08 -5.97
N VAL A 110 3.13 14.09 -7.17
CA VAL A 110 2.43 13.65 -8.38
C VAL A 110 1.98 12.19 -8.31
N LEU A 111 2.78 11.33 -7.67
CA LEU A 111 2.40 9.94 -7.45
C LEU A 111 1.23 9.80 -6.47
N ALA A 112 1.25 10.54 -5.36
CA ALA A 112 0.14 10.50 -4.42
C ALA A 112 -1.18 10.97 -5.07
N LYS A 113 -1.11 11.95 -5.97
CA LYS A 113 -2.29 12.38 -6.76
C LYS A 113 -2.81 11.25 -7.64
N GLN A 114 -1.92 10.53 -8.36
CA GLN A 114 -2.31 9.36 -9.16
C GLN A 114 -2.88 8.22 -8.29
N TYR A 115 -2.32 8.00 -7.10
CA TYR A 115 -2.82 7.00 -6.15
C TYR A 115 -4.23 7.35 -5.66
N LEU A 116 -4.42 8.58 -5.19
CA LEU A 116 -5.69 9.07 -4.65
C LEU A 116 -6.79 9.20 -5.70
N ALA A 117 -6.42 9.44 -6.97
CA ALA A 117 -7.37 9.49 -8.08
C ALA A 117 -8.08 8.16 -8.36
N GLN A 118 -7.58 7.05 -7.80
CA GLN A 118 -8.24 5.75 -7.88
C GLN A 118 -9.38 5.57 -6.86
N GLY A 119 -9.56 6.54 -5.94
CA GLY A 119 -10.67 6.59 -5.00
C GLY A 119 -10.37 6.06 -3.60
N PHE A 120 -9.15 5.71 -3.27
CA PHE A 120 -8.80 5.19 -1.95
C PHE A 120 -9.12 6.17 -0.80
N ASN A 121 -9.67 5.66 0.30
CA ASN A 121 -9.71 6.37 1.57
C ASN A 121 -8.42 6.08 2.35
N LEU A 122 -7.55 7.07 2.45
CA LEU A 122 -6.22 6.92 3.03
C LEU A 122 -6.29 7.02 4.56
N LEU A 123 -5.84 5.98 5.27
CA LEU A 123 -5.89 5.89 6.74
C LEU A 123 -4.58 6.29 7.43
N GLY A 124 -3.50 6.50 6.67
CA GLY A 124 -2.23 6.88 7.25
C GLY A 124 -1.01 6.51 6.40
N LYS A 125 0.17 6.66 7.04
CA LYS A 125 1.46 6.42 6.41
C LYS A 125 2.19 5.26 7.08
N THR A 126 2.80 4.38 6.26
CA THR A 126 3.44 3.15 6.71
C THR A 126 4.93 3.33 6.94
N THR A 127 5.48 2.53 7.85
CA THR A 127 6.89 2.51 8.20
C THR A 127 7.78 2.05 7.04
N LEU A 128 9.00 2.57 7.03
CA LEU A 128 10.11 2.16 6.17
C LEU A 128 11.43 2.37 6.95
N PRO A 129 12.52 1.69 6.60
CA PRO A 129 13.85 1.99 7.18
C PRO A 129 14.36 3.34 6.67
N ALA A 130 15.39 3.86 7.31
CA ALA A 130 15.98 5.16 6.96
C ALA A 130 16.21 5.29 5.45
N PHE A 131 15.52 6.26 4.84
CA PHE A 131 15.54 6.57 3.41
C PHE A 131 15.22 5.38 2.47
N GLY A 132 14.72 4.29 3.00
CA GLY A 132 14.40 3.09 2.23
C GLY A 132 15.60 2.28 1.75
N PHE A 133 16.76 2.39 2.39
CA PHE A 133 18.02 1.81 1.91
C PHE A 133 18.29 0.37 2.37
N THR A 134 17.47 -0.22 3.24
CA THR A 134 17.69 -1.60 3.71
C THR A 134 16.56 -2.54 3.30
N ALA A 135 16.88 -3.83 3.26
CA ALA A 135 15.95 -4.92 2.96
C ALA A 135 15.11 -5.38 4.18
N SER A 136 15.28 -4.73 5.33
CA SER A 136 14.48 -4.88 6.54
C SER A 136 13.89 -3.52 6.93
N THR A 137 12.74 -3.53 7.62
CA THR A 137 12.10 -2.30 8.10
C THR A 137 12.40 -2.16 9.59
N GLU A 138 13.59 -1.67 9.85
CA GLU A 138 14.15 -1.43 11.17
C GLU A 138 14.62 0.02 11.23
N MET A 139 14.08 0.77 12.19
CA MET A 139 14.40 2.17 12.39
C MET A 139 15.21 2.31 13.67
N ALA A 140 16.28 3.12 13.64
CA ALA A 140 17.13 3.31 14.82
C ALA A 140 16.41 3.96 16.02
N HIS A 141 15.30 4.66 15.77
CA HIS A 141 14.56 5.45 16.76
C HIS A 141 13.17 4.89 17.09
N ALA A 142 12.79 3.75 16.52
CA ALA A 142 11.48 3.13 16.72
C ALA A 142 11.58 1.60 16.64
N PRO A 143 10.63 0.86 17.21
CA PRO A 143 10.60 -0.59 17.09
C PRO A 143 10.58 -1.07 15.65
N ALA A 144 11.23 -2.22 15.38
CA ALA A 144 11.21 -2.86 14.07
C ALA A 144 9.79 -3.27 13.66
N THR A 145 9.49 -3.17 12.36
CA THR A 145 8.26 -3.71 11.80
C THR A 145 8.31 -5.23 11.75
N ARG A 146 7.34 -5.88 12.39
CA ARG A 146 7.30 -7.33 12.56
C ARG A 146 6.50 -8.02 11.46
N ASN A 147 6.89 -9.24 11.15
CA ASN A 147 6.18 -10.10 10.21
C ASN A 147 4.93 -10.69 10.89
N PRO A 148 3.71 -10.53 10.33
CA PRO A 148 2.49 -11.04 10.95
C PRO A 148 2.41 -12.57 10.97
N TRP A 149 3.16 -13.28 10.14
CA TRP A 149 3.23 -14.74 10.16
C TRP A 149 4.11 -15.27 11.29
N HIS A 150 5.11 -14.48 11.72
CA HIS A 150 5.95 -14.81 12.85
C HIS A 150 6.60 -13.54 13.43
N LEU A 151 6.13 -13.11 14.59
CA LEU A 151 6.47 -11.83 15.20
C LEU A 151 7.96 -11.61 15.52
N ASN A 152 8.77 -12.68 15.56
CA ASN A 152 10.21 -12.59 15.76
C ASN A 152 11.00 -12.43 14.45
N HIS A 153 10.31 -12.40 13.30
CA HIS A 153 10.93 -12.20 12.00
C HIS A 153 10.63 -10.81 11.43
N SER A 154 11.51 -10.34 10.55
CA SER A 154 11.35 -9.09 9.81
C SER A 154 10.19 -9.19 8.82
N ALA A 155 9.47 -8.10 8.64
CA ALA A 155 8.51 -7.93 7.53
C ALA A 155 9.18 -7.68 6.18
N GLY A 156 10.52 -7.72 6.13
CA GLY A 156 11.27 -7.29 4.95
C GLY A 156 11.27 -5.78 4.79
N GLY A 157 11.82 -5.29 3.70
CA GLY A 157 11.93 -3.85 3.42
C GLY A 157 12.21 -3.53 1.96
N SER A 158 12.10 -2.28 1.66
CA SER A 158 11.83 -1.12 2.53
C SER A 158 10.35 -0.80 2.72
N SER A 159 9.39 -1.44 2.02
CA SER A 159 7.95 -1.24 2.22
C SER A 159 7.36 -2.23 3.24
N GLY A 160 8.09 -2.51 4.34
CA GLY A 160 7.70 -3.53 5.32
C GLY A 160 6.45 -3.16 6.11
N GLY A 161 6.24 -1.89 6.44
CA GLY A 161 5.01 -1.45 7.10
C GLY A 161 3.77 -1.73 6.27
N SER A 162 3.80 -1.40 4.98
CA SER A 162 2.72 -1.71 4.05
C SER A 162 2.48 -3.22 3.95
N ALA A 163 3.56 -4.01 3.83
CA ALA A 163 3.46 -5.47 3.74
C ALA A 163 2.86 -6.10 5.00
N ALA A 164 3.36 -5.72 6.17
CA ALA A 164 2.89 -6.25 7.43
C ALA A 164 1.39 -6.01 7.65
N LEU A 165 0.92 -4.79 7.37
CA LEU A 165 -0.47 -4.42 7.59
C LEU A 165 -1.43 -5.03 6.56
N VAL A 166 -1.01 -5.20 5.29
CA VAL A 166 -1.79 -5.92 4.27
C VAL A 166 -1.84 -7.41 4.56
N ALA A 167 -0.71 -8.03 4.91
CA ALA A 167 -0.65 -9.45 5.24
C ALA A 167 -1.45 -9.80 6.50
N ALA A 168 -1.43 -8.89 7.50
CA ALA A 168 -2.27 -9.03 8.69
C ALA A 168 -3.77 -8.85 8.40
N GLY A 169 -4.16 -8.37 7.22
CA GLY A 169 -5.56 -8.10 6.87
C GLY A 169 -6.12 -6.82 7.46
N ALA A 170 -5.27 -5.89 7.90
CA ALA A 170 -5.73 -4.60 8.44
C ALA A 170 -6.29 -3.69 7.34
N VAL A 171 -5.67 -3.70 6.17
CA VAL A 171 -6.18 -3.09 4.93
C VAL A 171 -5.99 -4.07 3.76
N PRO A 172 -6.80 -3.99 2.70
CA PRO A 172 -6.68 -4.92 1.57
C PRO A 172 -5.50 -4.61 0.64
N ILE A 173 -5.07 -3.37 0.56
CA ILE A 173 -4.06 -2.86 -0.36
C ILE A 173 -3.29 -1.70 0.28
N ALA A 174 -2.00 -1.59 0.02
CA ALA A 174 -1.17 -0.47 0.44
C ALA A 174 -0.07 -0.15 -0.58
N HIS A 175 0.30 1.14 -0.65
CA HIS A 175 1.37 1.61 -1.53
C HIS A 175 2.75 1.13 -1.07
N GLY A 176 3.62 0.86 -2.04
CA GLY A 176 5.05 0.64 -1.87
C GLY A 176 5.85 1.15 -3.06
N ASN A 177 7.16 1.23 -2.91
CA ASN A 177 8.07 1.50 -4.02
C ASN A 177 9.28 0.56 -3.98
N ASP A 178 9.93 0.37 -5.13
CA ASP A 178 10.97 -0.64 -5.33
C ASP A 178 12.07 -0.11 -6.27
N GLY A 179 13.25 0.09 -5.70
CA GLY A 179 14.49 0.31 -6.45
C GLY A 179 15.31 -0.99 -6.52
N GLY A 180 15.65 -1.55 -5.36
CA GLY A 180 16.47 -2.76 -5.19
C GLY A 180 15.72 -3.98 -4.66
N GLY A 181 14.37 -3.98 -4.66
CA GLY A 181 13.56 -5.09 -4.13
C GLY A 181 12.49 -4.65 -3.12
N SER A 182 12.33 -3.36 -2.89
CA SER A 182 11.54 -2.83 -1.76
C SER A 182 10.02 -2.98 -1.85
N ILE A 183 9.46 -3.54 -2.91
CA ILE A 183 8.11 -4.14 -2.98
C ILE A 183 8.23 -5.67 -2.92
N ARG A 184 9.10 -6.24 -3.74
CA ARG A 184 9.23 -7.69 -3.95
C ARG A 184 9.71 -8.42 -2.69
N ILE A 185 10.70 -7.87 -1.97
CA ILE A 185 11.23 -8.47 -0.74
C ILE A 185 10.15 -8.56 0.34
N PRO A 186 9.51 -7.44 0.77
CA PRO A 186 8.48 -7.54 1.80
C PRO A 186 7.25 -8.32 1.33
N ALA A 187 6.89 -8.31 0.04
CA ALA A 187 5.84 -9.17 -0.48
C ALA A 187 6.18 -10.65 -0.32
N ALA A 188 7.40 -11.06 -0.69
CA ALA A 188 7.85 -12.45 -0.60
C ALA A 188 7.85 -12.98 0.84
N VAL A 189 8.38 -12.19 1.80
CA VAL A 189 8.48 -12.65 3.20
C VAL A 189 7.15 -12.54 3.96
N CYS A 190 6.21 -11.73 3.50
CA CYS A 190 4.87 -11.60 4.08
C CYS A 190 3.78 -12.37 3.33
N GLY A 191 4.12 -13.14 2.28
CA GLY A 191 3.16 -13.96 1.53
C GLY A 191 2.17 -13.14 0.70
N LEU A 192 2.62 -12.05 0.08
CA LEU A 192 1.83 -11.10 -0.70
C LEU A 192 2.21 -11.10 -2.19
N VAL A 193 1.37 -10.49 -2.99
CA VAL A 193 1.70 -10.12 -4.36
C VAL A 193 2.43 -8.77 -4.34
N GLY A 194 3.63 -8.75 -4.93
CA GLY A 194 4.45 -7.55 -5.07
C GLY A 194 5.05 -7.48 -6.47
N LEU A 195 4.55 -6.56 -7.29
CA LEU A 195 5.00 -6.36 -8.66
C LEU A 195 5.89 -5.11 -8.75
N LYS A 196 7.14 -5.30 -9.18
CA LYS A 196 7.95 -4.19 -9.68
C LYS A 196 7.62 -3.98 -11.15
N SER A 197 6.82 -2.97 -11.42
CA SER A 197 6.39 -2.65 -12.78
C SER A 197 7.54 -2.14 -13.66
N THR A 198 7.33 -2.16 -14.97
CA THR A 198 8.18 -1.48 -15.94
C THR A 198 8.30 0.01 -15.58
N ARG A 199 9.50 0.56 -15.68
CA ARG A 199 9.77 2.00 -15.45
C ARG A 199 8.87 2.89 -16.31
N GLY A 200 8.33 3.95 -15.70
CA GLY A 200 7.42 4.86 -16.37
C GLY A 200 6.01 4.31 -16.59
N ARG A 201 5.63 3.18 -15.96
CA ARG A 201 4.24 2.69 -15.94
C ARG A 201 3.34 3.62 -15.15
N LEU A 202 3.81 4.09 -13.99
CA LEU A 202 3.19 5.14 -13.19
C LEU A 202 3.94 6.46 -13.38
N VAL A 203 3.37 7.56 -12.89
CA VAL A 203 4.07 8.85 -12.87
C VAL A 203 5.39 8.73 -12.13
N THR A 204 6.44 9.34 -12.66
CA THR A 204 7.77 9.31 -12.04
C THR A 204 7.87 10.42 -11.00
N GLN A 205 8.24 10.07 -9.77
CA GLN A 205 8.50 11.04 -8.70
C GLN A 205 9.72 11.90 -9.02
N GLU A 206 9.72 13.15 -8.54
CA GLU A 206 10.84 14.09 -8.77
C GLU A 206 12.17 13.54 -8.23
N ALA A 207 12.18 12.92 -7.04
CA ALA A 207 13.38 12.30 -6.48
C ALA A 207 13.96 11.19 -7.38
N ALA A 208 13.11 10.43 -8.07
CA ALA A 208 13.55 9.40 -9.01
C ALA A 208 14.11 9.99 -10.32
N LYS A 209 13.63 11.17 -10.74
CA LYS A 209 14.18 11.90 -11.91
C LYS A 209 15.58 12.44 -11.66
N ALA A 210 15.93 12.74 -10.41
CA ALA A 210 17.26 13.24 -10.02
C ALA A 210 18.33 12.15 -10.00
N LEU A 211 17.97 10.87 -10.08
CA LEU A 211 18.93 9.77 -10.11
C LEU A 211 19.61 9.67 -11.48
N PRO A 212 20.93 9.38 -11.56
CA PRO A 212 21.64 9.15 -12.83
C PRO A 212 20.97 8.06 -13.68
N VAL A 213 20.43 7.01 -13.03
CA VAL A 213 19.59 5.98 -13.63
C VAL A 213 18.37 5.81 -12.75
N ASN A 214 17.18 6.03 -13.30
CA ASN A 214 15.96 5.77 -12.57
C ASN A 214 15.74 4.24 -12.44
N ILE A 215 15.97 3.72 -11.24
CA ILE A 215 15.73 2.31 -10.90
C ILE A 215 14.44 2.13 -10.08
N ILE A 216 13.78 3.23 -9.69
CA ILE A 216 12.62 3.19 -8.81
C ILE A 216 11.33 3.01 -9.62
N SER A 217 10.49 2.11 -9.15
CA SER A 217 9.10 1.97 -9.57
C SER A 217 8.20 1.99 -8.35
N ASP A 218 7.11 2.72 -8.45
CA ASP A 218 6.03 2.68 -7.46
C ASP A 218 5.02 1.59 -7.81
N GLY A 219 4.24 1.15 -6.83
CA GLY A 219 3.24 0.12 -6.96
C GLY A 219 2.53 -0.15 -5.65
N VAL A 220 2.01 -1.35 -5.50
CA VAL A 220 1.23 -1.77 -4.33
C VAL A 220 1.66 -3.15 -3.84
N LEU A 221 1.30 -3.41 -2.58
CA LEU A 221 1.29 -4.73 -1.98
C LEU A 221 -0.17 -5.14 -1.79
N THR A 222 -0.50 -6.35 -2.24
CA THR A 222 -1.87 -6.88 -2.24
C THR A 222 -1.88 -8.36 -1.87
N ARG A 223 -3.04 -8.89 -1.49
CA ARG A 223 -3.20 -10.33 -1.24
C ARG A 223 -3.50 -11.10 -2.52
N THR A 224 -4.00 -10.44 -3.55
CA THR A 224 -4.40 -11.10 -4.82
C THR A 224 -3.77 -10.45 -6.04
N VAL A 225 -3.58 -11.25 -7.09
CA VAL A 225 -3.05 -10.76 -8.38
C VAL A 225 -4.03 -9.80 -9.04
N ARG A 226 -5.36 -10.02 -8.91
CA ARG A 226 -6.37 -9.15 -9.53
C ARG A 226 -6.34 -7.74 -8.95
N ASP A 227 -6.08 -7.57 -7.66
CA ASP A 227 -5.94 -6.24 -7.05
C ASP A 227 -4.76 -5.48 -7.62
N THR A 228 -3.60 -6.15 -7.76
CA THR A 228 -2.43 -5.54 -8.40
C THR A 228 -2.72 -5.16 -9.85
N ALA A 229 -3.36 -6.05 -10.62
CA ALA A 229 -3.70 -5.80 -12.02
C ALA A 229 -4.68 -4.63 -12.16
N ASN A 230 -5.75 -4.61 -11.36
CA ASN A 230 -6.74 -3.54 -11.37
C ASN A 230 -6.14 -2.20 -10.93
N PHE A 231 -5.24 -2.22 -9.92
CA PHE A 231 -4.50 -1.00 -9.53
C PHE A 231 -3.74 -0.39 -10.71
N PHE A 232 -3.00 -1.18 -11.47
CA PHE A 232 -2.25 -0.66 -12.62
C PHE A 232 -3.15 -0.23 -13.78
N ALA A 233 -4.25 -0.96 -14.04
CA ALA A 233 -5.23 -0.59 -15.06
C ALA A 233 -5.89 0.76 -14.75
N GLU A 234 -6.26 0.97 -13.48
CA GLU A 234 -6.87 2.22 -13.04
C GLU A 234 -5.88 3.39 -12.99
N ALA A 235 -4.64 3.13 -12.58
CA ALA A 235 -3.59 4.15 -12.59
C ALA A 235 -3.32 4.69 -14.01
N GLU A 236 -3.49 3.86 -15.06
CA GLU A 236 -3.36 4.28 -16.45
C GLU A 236 -4.44 5.26 -16.92
N LYS A 237 -5.58 5.34 -16.24
CA LYS A 237 -6.61 6.36 -16.53
C LYS A 237 -6.14 7.77 -16.15
N TYR A 238 -5.31 7.88 -15.09
CA TYR A 238 -4.72 9.14 -14.68
C TYR A 238 -3.49 9.53 -15.51
N TYR A 239 -2.60 8.57 -15.74
CA TYR A 239 -1.39 8.73 -16.54
C TYR A 239 -1.07 7.45 -17.27
N ARG A 240 -0.93 7.53 -18.58
CA ARG A 240 -0.52 6.42 -19.43
C ARG A 240 0.72 6.77 -20.23
N ASN A 241 1.75 5.94 -20.11
CA ASN A 241 2.91 6.00 -21.00
C ASN A 241 2.57 5.32 -22.32
N SER A 242 2.45 6.09 -23.39
CA SER A 242 2.08 5.58 -24.74
C SER A 242 3.13 4.62 -25.34
N LYS A 243 4.36 4.61 -24.81
CA LYS A 243 5.43 3.68 -25.21
C LYS A 243 5.29 2.28 -24.63
N LEU A 244 4.37 2.08 -23.67
CA LEU A 244 4.12 0.80 -23.03
C LEU A 244 2.74 0.27 -23.44
N PRO A 245 2.57 -1.06 -23.58
CA PRO A 245 1.25 -1.64 -23.83
C PRO A 245 0.34 -1.34 -22.63
N ALA A 246 -0.97 -1.16 -22.91
CA ALA A 246 -1.97 -0.98 -21.85
C ALA A 246 -2.06 -2.25 -20.99
N VAL A 247 -2.29 -2.08 -19.69
CA VAL A 247 -2.53 -3.22 -18.78
C VAL A 247 -3.92 -3.78 -19.01
N GLY A 248 -4.94 -2.92 -19.05
CA GLY A 248 -6.34 -3.32 -19.10
C GLY A 248 -6.82 -4.03 -17.84
N HIS A 249 -8.12 -4.21 -17.70
CA HIS A 249 -8.70 -4.97 -16.59
C HIS A 249 -8.50 -6.47 -16.77
N VAL A 250 -8.03 -7.15 -15.74
CA VAL A 250 -7.86 -8.59 -15.71
C VAL A 250 -9.09 -9.23 -15.08
N THR A 251 -9.88 -9.91 -15.87
CA THR A 251 -11.14 -10.57 -15.42
C THR A 251 -10.94 -12.03 -15.00
N GLY A 252 -9.75 -12.58 -15.17
CA GLY A 252 -9.42 -13.95 -14.77
C GLY A 252 -8.14 -14.46 -15.44
N PRO A 253 -7.79 -15.74 -15.22
CA PRO A 253 -6.59 -16.33 -15.80
C PRO A 253 -6.71 -16.41 -17.32
N GLY A 254 -5.62 -16.08 -18.02
CA GLY A 254 -5.53 -16.22 -19.46
C GLY A 254 -5.66 -17.70 -19.90
N LYS A 255 -6.26 -17.94 -21.07
CA LYS A 255 -6.40 -19.30 -21.62
C LYS A 255 -5.12 -19.80 -22.29
N GLN A 256 -4.15 -18.91 -22.52
CA GLN A 256 -2.90 -19.24 -23.19
C GLN A 256 -1.98 -20.04 -22.25
N ARG A 257 -1.53 -21.20 -22.71
CA ARG A 257 -0.48 -21.96 -22.03
C ARG A 257 0.87 -21.26 -22.21
N LEU A 258 1.49 -20.87 -21.12
CA LEU A 258 2.83 -20.28 -21.13
C LEU A 258 3.89 -21.37 -21.06
N ARG A 259 4.98 -21.20 -21.83
CA ARG A 259 6.20 -22.01 -21.68
C ARG A 259 7.11 -21.28 -20.70
N ILE A 260 7.38 -21.90 -19.56
CA ILE A 260 8.24 -21.36 -18.52
C ILE A 260 9.57 -22.10 -18.56
N GLY A 261 10.68 -21.38 -18.75
CA GLY A 261 12.02 -21.92 -18.59
C GLY A 261 12.41 -21.91 -17.12
N LEU A 262 12.94 -23.02 -16.65
CA LEU A 262 13.62 -23.11 -15.35
C LEU A 262 15.13 -23.02 -15.61
N MET A 263 15.83 -22.17 -14.87
CA MET A 263 17.29 -22.05 -14.85
C MET A 263 17.83 -22.68 -13.58
#